data_8540036b394a20e26963ac981b4d7ea6
#
_entry.id   8540036b394a20e26963ac981b4d7ea6
#
_cell.length_a   1.000
_cell.length_b   1.000
_cell.length_c   1.000
_cell.angle_alpha   90.00
_cell.angle_beta   90.00
_cell.angle_gamma   90.00
#
_symmetry.space_group_name_H-M   'P 1'
#
loop_
_entity.id
_entity.type
_entity.pdbx_description
1 polymer ?
#
loop_
_entity_poly.entity_id
_entity_poly.type
_entity_poly.pdbx_seq_one_letter_code
_entity_poly.pdbx_strand_id
1 'polypeptide(L)'
;MTENEPIKTVSDGITFLSTGRYYDGINRWVAHKLKDGDNDAIDYAARQIAKLLPQNAVLVPIPGHHGKAEQTMQLARAISSYTHLPIVDALRGIERNSQYNAKKSGQTLSAEDMGFYRYKDLPSNRTPYLIDNVVDTGNTAKAAIRALGCGTVTSFAMNDTLLQREETRSLRR
;
A
#
# COMPACT_ATOMS: atom_id res chain seq x y z
N MET A 1 4.91 18.17 -17.83
CA MET A 1 4.95 17.45 -16.54
C MET A 1 5.82 16.21 -16.70
N THR A 2 6.84 16.07 -15.91
CA THR A 2 7.59 14.83 -15.83
C THR A 2 6.66 13.75 -15.22
N GLU A 3 6.51 12.62 -15.92
CA GLU A 3 5.82 11.49 -15.35
C GLU A 3 6.55 11.00 -14.10
N ASN A 4 5.79 10.53 -13.11
CA ASN A 4 6.37 9.88 -11.95
C ASN A 4 7.20 8.66 -12.40
N GLU A 5 8.39 8.51 -11.84
CA GLU A 5 9.17 7.29 -12.05
C GLU A 5 8.74 6.23 -11.04
N PRO A 6 8.27 5.07 -11.50
CA PRO A 6 7.94 3.96 -10.61
C PRO A 6 9.16 3.53 -9.81
N ILE A 7 8.91 3.18 -8.53
CA ILE A 7 9.94 2.72 -7.61
C ILE A 7 9.67 1.27 -7.24
N LYS A 8 10.72 0.46 -7.25
CA LYS A 8 10.69 -0.90 -6.73
C LYS A 8 11.78 -1.04 -5.67
N THR A 9 11.39 -1.50 -4.50
CA THR A 9 12.34 -1.82 -3.44
C THR A 9 11.96 -3.12 -2.74
N VAL A 10 12.94 -3.76 -2.09
CA VAL A 10 12.72 -4.98 -1.31
C VAL A 10 13.16 -4.70 0.13
N SER A 11 12.29 -4.97 1.08
CA SER A 11 12.56 -4.80 2.51
C SER A 11 12.02 -6.00 3.27
N ASP A 12 12.87 -6.64 4.07
CA ASP A 12 12.55 -7.88 4.80
C ASP A 12 11.98 -8.99 3.89
N GLY A 13 12.52 -9.11 2.67
CA GLY A 13 12.05 -10.07 1.68
C GLY A 13 10.74 -9.74 0.98
N ILE A 14 10.16 -8.58 1.28
CA ILE A 14 8.88 -8.12 0.73
C ILE A 14 9.13 -7.09 -0.36
N THR A 15 8.53 -7.29 -1.53
CA THR A 15 8.62 -6.35 -2.65
C THR A 15 7.57 -5.26 -2.53
N PHE A 16 8.04 -4.02 -2.67
CA PHE A 16 7.22 -2.81 -2.69
C PHE A 16 7.33 -2.14 -4.06
N LEU A 17 6.19 -1.88 -4.68
CA LEU A 17 6.06 -1.07 -5.89
C LEU A 17 5.33 0.22 -5.55
N SER A 18 5.80 1.34 -6.10
CA SER A 18 5.12 2.63 -5.96
C SER A 18 5.13 3.38 -7.28
N THR A 19 4.13 4.19 -7.52
CA THR A 19 4.08 5.04 -8.71
C THR A 19 5.06 6.20 -8.63
N GLY A 20 5.54 6.55 -7.44
CA GLY A 20 6.52 7.61 -7.25
C GLY A 20 6.86 7.86 -5.78
N ARG A 21 7.79 8.79 -5.55
CA ARG A 21 8.17 9.22 -4.21
C ARG A 21 7.15 10.20 -3.65
N TYR A 22 6.93 10.12 -2.34
CA TYR A 22 5.96 10.97 -1.63
C TYR A 22 6.22 12.48 -1.82
N TYR A 23 7.48 12.90 -1.78
CA TYR A 23 7.86 14.32 -1.88
C TYR A 23 8.09 14.82 -3.31
N ASP A 24 7.94 13.97 -4.32
CA ASP A 24 8.13 14.37 -5.71
C ASP A 24 6.87 14.99 -6.32
N GLY A 25 7.03 16.09 -7.02
CA GLY A 25 5.95 16.77 -7.75
C GLY A 25 4.74 17.04 -6.89
N ILE A 26 3.56 16.60 -7.36
CA ILE A 26 2.28 16.78 -6.68
C ILE A 26 1.91 15.61 -5.76
N ASN A 27 2.77 14.62 -5.60
CA ASN A 27 2.44 13.36 -4.93
C ASN A 27 1.98 13.56 -3.49
N ARG A 28 2.64 14.41 -2.73
CA ARG A 28 2.24 14.72 -1.36
C ARG A 28 0.84 15.31 -1.29
N TRP A 29 0.54 16.24 -2.20
CA TRP A 29 -0.78 16.85 -2.28
C TRP A 29 -1.86 15.83 -2.62
N VAL A 30 -1.61 14.98 -3.63
CA VAL A 30 -2.50 13.90 -4.02
C VAL A 30 -2.71 12.91 -2.87
N ALA A 31 -1.64 12.54 -2.16
CA ALA A 31 -1.71 11.63 -1.02
C ALA A 31 -2.62 12.17 0.10
N HIS A 32 -2.53 13.46 0.41
CA HIS A 32 -3.45 14.10 1.36
C HIS A 32 -4.90 14.04 0.88
N LYS A 33 -5.14 14.30 -0.39
CA LYS A 33 -6.49 14.22 -0.98
C LYS A 33 -7.03 12.79 -1.01
N LEU A 34 -6.18 11.80 -1.23
CA LEU A 34 -6.57 10.37 -1.12
C LEU A 34 -7.10 10.05 0.28
N LYS A 35 -6.42 10.54 1.30
CA LYS A 35 -6.81 10.34 2.70
C LYS A 35 -8.17 10.97 3.00
N ASP A 36 -8.49 12.08 2.34
CA ASP A 36 -9.77 12.77 2.47
C ASP A 36 -10.89 12.14 1.62
N GLY A 37 -10.56 11.14 0.81
CA GLY A 37 -11.54 10.48 -0.06
C GLY A 37 -11.91 11.28 -1.31
N ASP A 38 -11.05 12.20 -1.74
CA ASP A 38 -11.26 13.02 -2.94
C ASP A 38 -11.29 12.15 -4.19
N ASN A 39 -12.38 12.23 -4.96
CA ASN A 39 -12.60 11.37 -6.12
C ASN A 39 -11.59 11.61 -7.25
N ASP A 40 -11.17 12.84 -7.49
CA ASP A 40 -10.19 13.16 -8.53
C ASP A 40 -8.81 12.60 -8.16
N ALA A 41 -8.43 12.69 -6.89
CA ALA A 41 -7.20 12.11 -6.39
C ALA A 41 -7.21 10.57 -6.48
N ILE A 42 -8.32 9.94 -6.13
CA ILE A 42 -8.51 8.49 -6.24
C ILE A 42 -8.37 8.05 -7.70
N ASP A 43 -9.04 8.75 -8.63
CA ASP A 43 -8.96 8.45 -10.06
C ASP A 43 -7.54 8.61 -10.61
N TYR A 44 -6.86 9.69 -10.26
CA TYR A 44 -5.48 9.94 -10.67
C TYR A 44 -4.55 8.83 -10.16
N ALA A 45 -4.61 8.53 -8.87
CA ALA A 45 -3.78 7.49 -8.25
C ALA A 45 -4.06 6.12 -8.87
N ALA A 46 -5.33 5.79 -9.09
CA ALA A 46 -5.73 4.52 -9.70
C ALA A 46 -5.15 4.35 -11.11
N ARG A 47 -5.18 5.40 -11.92
CA ARG A 47 -4.58 5.36 -13.28
C ARG A 47 -3.08 5.14 -13.22
N GLN A 48 -2.38 5.76 -12.28
CA GLN A 48 -0.95 5.57 -12.11
C GLN A 48 -0.63 4.14 -11.66
N ILE A 49 -1.34 3.63 -10.66
CA ILE A 49 -1.13 2.26 -10.14
C ILE A 49 -1.48 1.21 -11.21
N ALA A 50 -2.52 1.42 -11.99
CA ALA A 50 -2.93 0.50 -13.05
C ALA A 50 -1.80 0.15 -14.01
N LYS A 51 -0.90 1.09 -14.29
CA LYS A 51 0.26 0.89 -15.17
C LYS A 51 1.29 -0.11 -14.61
N LEU A 52 1.29 -0.36 -13.31
CA LEU A 52 2.25 -1.23 -12.63
C LEU A 52 1.77 -2.68 -12.50
N LEU A 53 0.50 -2.94 -12.75
CA LEU A 53 -0.13 -4.22 -12.42
C LEU A 53 -0.16 -5.17 -13.62
N PRO A 54 0.25 -6.45 -13.43
CA PRO A 54 0.11 -7.46 -14.48
C PRO A 54 -1.34 -7.96 -14.60
N GLN A 55 -1.67 -8.57 -15.73
CA GLN A 55 -3.01 -9.06 -16.01
C GLN A 55 -3.46 -10.23 -15.11
N ASN A 56 -2.52 -10.96 -14.54
CA ASN A 56 -2.81 -12.07 -13.62
C ASN A 56 -2.90 -11.64 -12.15
N ALA A 57 -2.91 -10.35 -11.87
CA ALA A 57 -3.03 -9.84 -10.50
C ALA A 57 -4.43 -10.05 -9.93
N VAL A 58 -4.50 -10.15 -8.61
CA VAL A 58 -5.70 -9.94 -7.81
C VAL A 58 -5.42 -8.83 -6.82
N LEU A 59 -6.34 -7.88 -6.70
CA LEU A 59 -6.17 -6.72 -5.83
C LEU A 59 -6.65 -7.04 -4.42
N VAL A 60 -5.78 -6.83 -3.44
CA VAL A 60 -6.10 -7.05 -2.02
C VAL A 60 -5.90 -5.73 -1.28
N PRO A 61 -6.97 -5.00 -0.97
CA PRO A 61 -6.84 -3.75 -0.24
C PRO A 61 -6.38 -3.99 1.20
N ILE A 62 -5.42 -3.18 1.66
CA ILE A 62 -4.88 -3.28 3.02
C ILE A 62 -5.85 -2.60 4.01
N PRO A 63 -6.24 -3.26 5.11
CA PRO A 63 -7.11 -2.65 6.10
C PRO A 63 -6.52 -1.39 6.74
N GLY A 64 -7.36 -0.38 6.95
CA GLY A 64 -7.03 0.81 7.69
C GLY A 64 -7.10 0.60 9.21
N HIS A 65 -7.04 1.72 9.95
CA HIS A 65 -7.02 1.69 11.41
C HIS A 65 -8.33 1.18 12.07
N HIS A 66 -9.43 1.08 11.32
CA HIS A 66 -10.68 0.47 11.79
C HIS A 66 -10.73 -1.06 11.58
N GLY A 67 -9.64 -1.67 11.10
CA GLY A 67 -9.55 -3.10 10.87
C GLY A 67 -10.19 -3.60 9.58
N LYS A 68 -10.74 -2.70 8.77
CA LYS A 68 -11.35 -2.99 7.46
C LYS A 68 -10.74 -2.10 6.39
N ALA A 69 -10.74 -2.60 5.16
CA ALA A 69 -10.33 -1.81 4.00
C ALA A 69 -11.47 -0.85 3.61
N GLU A 70 -11.30 0.42 3.88
CA GLU A 70 -12.26 1.48 3.52
C GLU A 70 -11.69 2.35 2.40
N GLN A 71 -10.69 3.18 2.71
CA GLN A 71 -10.04 4.05 1.71
C GLN A 71 -9.30 3.25 0.63
N THR A 72 -8.60 2.20 1.03
CA THR A 72 -7.89 1.32 0.10
C THR A 72 -8.86 0.52 -0.78
N MET A 73 -10.07 0.21 -0.29
CA MET A 73 -11.11 -0.39 -1.11
C MET A 73 -11.61 0.55 -2.20
N GLN A 74 -11.80 1.82 -1.89
CA GLN A 74 -12.17 2.83 -2.88
C GLN A 74 -11.10 2.94 -3.98
N LEU A 75 -9.84 2.95 -3.59
CA LEU A 75 -8.72 2.95 -4.53
C LEU A 75 -8.69 1.67 -5.37
N ALA A 76 -8.85 0.51 -4.76
CA ALA A 76 -8.88 -0.79 -5.46
C ALA A 76 -10.02 -0.85 -6.48
N ARG A 77 -11.20 -0.35 -6.14
CA ARG A 77 -12.34 -0.28 -7.07
C ARG A 77 -12.03 0.63 -8.28
N ALA A 78 -11.40 1.77 -8.03
CA ALA A 78 -10.98 2.66 -9.11
C ALA A 78 -9.92 2.00 -10.01
N ILE A 79 -8.95 1.30 -9.44
CA ILE A 79 -7.96 0.53 -10.20
C ILE A 79 -8.66 -0.56 -11.04
N SER A 80 -9.57 -1.29 -10.45
CA SER A 80 -10.34 -2.35 -11.14
C SER A 80 -11.15 -1.80 -12.32
N SER A 81 -11.66 -0.58 -12.21
CA SER A 81 -12.38 0.06 -13.33
C SER A 81 -11.50 0.28 -14.56
N TYR A 82 -10.20 0.47 -14.38
CA TYR A 82 -9.24 0.62 -15.48
C TYR A 82 -8.64 -0.70 -15.96
N THR A 83 -8.46 -1.67 -15.07
CA THR A 83 -7.71 -2.90 -15.34
C THR A 83 -8.58 -4.12 -15.55
N HIS A 84 -9.81 -4.09 -15.08
CA HIS A 84 -10.74 -5.24 -14.95
C HIS A 84 -10.21 -6.35 -14.04
N LEU A 85 -9.22 -6.06 -13.19
CA LEU A 85 -8.68 -7.01 -12.23
C LEU A 85 -9.67 -7.26 -11.09
N PRO A 86 -9.81 -8.51 -10.63
CA PRO A 86 -10.67 -8.81 -9.50
C PRO A 86 -10.12 -8.25 -8.19
N ILE A 87 -11.04 -7.95 -7.28
CA ILE A 87 -10.72 -7.50 -5.92
C ILE A 87 -11.16 -8.58 -4.95
N VAL A 88 -10.30 -8.94 -4.01
CA VAL A 88 -10.65 -9.80 -2.88
C VAL A 88 -10.35 -9.05 -1.59
N ASP A 89 -11.39 -8.77 -0.82
CA ASP A 89 -11.29 -8.14 0.50
C ASP A 89 -10.89 -9.20 1.54
N ALA A 90 -9.62 -9.62 1.46
CA ALA A 90 -9.11 -10.83 2.10
C ALA A 90 -8.58 -10.63 3.52
N LEU A 91 -8.35 -9.39 3.94
CA LEU A 91 -7.70 -9.07 5.20
C LEU A 91 -8.62 -8.32 6.17
N ARG A 92 -8.46 -8.63 7.44
CA ARG A 92 -9.05 -7.90 8.56
C ARG A 92 -7.98 -7.63 9.61
N GLY A 93 -8.20 -6.61 10.41
CA GLY A 93 -7.33 -6.26 11.53
C GLY A 93 -8.15 -5.78 12.72
N ILE A 94 -7.45 -5.38 13.78
CA ILE A 94 -8.08 -4.76 14.95
C ILE A 94 -8.22 -3.26 14.74
N GLU A 95 -9.16 -2.62 15.43
CA GLU A 95 -9.24 -1.17 15.48
C GLU A 95 -8.02 -0.63 16.26
N ARG A 96 -7.38 0.39 15.69
CA ARG A 96 -6.16 0.97 16.24
C ARG A 96 -6.02 2.45 15.89
N ASN A 97 -5.15 3.16 16.60
CA ASN A 97 -4.74 4.50 16.21
C ASN A 97 -3.95 4.47 14.90
N SER A 98 -4.12 5.50 14.06
CA SER A 98 -3.34 5.61 12.82
C SER A 98 -1.84 5.66 13.13
N GLN A 99 -1.00 5.24 12.17
CA GLN A 99 0.47 5.34 12.29
C GLN A 99 0.92 6.79 12.53
N TYR A 100 0.27 7.75 11.90
CA TYR A 100 0.55 9.16 12.11
C TYR A 100 0.32 9.58 13.57
N ASN A 101 -0.81 9.23 14.16
CA ASN A 101 -1.12 9.54 15.55
C ASN A 101 -0.18 8.82 16.51
N ALA A 102 0.17 7.57 16.22
CA ALA A 102 1.14 6.81 17.00
C ALA A 102 2.53 7.48 17.00
N LYS A 103 3.01 7.94 15.84
CA LYS A 103 4.29 8.66 15.72
C LYS A 103 4.26 9.99 16.49
N LYS A 104 3.16 10.75 16.40
CA LYS A 104 2.99 12.02 17.09
C LYS A 104 3.03 11.87 18.62
N SER A 105 2.53 10.76 19.14
CA SER A 105 2.55 10.43 20.58
C SER A 105 3.85 9.72 21.03
N GLY A 106 4.83 9.55 20.12
CA GLY A 106 6.07 8.84 20.42
C GLY A 106 5.96 7.32 20.41
N GLN A 107 4.83 6.77 19.98
CA GLN A 107 4.60 5.34 19.86
C GLN A 107 4.76 4.89 18.41
N THR A 108 5.31 3.68 18.22
CA THR A 108 5.35 3.01 16.91
C THR A 108 4.52 1.74 17.00
N LEU A 109 3.55 1.59 16.08
CA LEU A 109 2.77 0.38 15.99
C LEU A 109 3.60 -0.76 15.41
N SER A 110 3.67 -1.89 16.12
CA SER A 110 4.28 -3.11 15.64
C SER A 110 3.32 -3.88 14.72
N ALA A 111 3.85 -4.87 14.00
CA ALA A 111 3.04 -5.74 13.15
C ALA A 111 1.97 -6.51 13.95
N GLU A 112 2.31 -6.92 15.18
CA GLU A 112 1.39 -7.64 16.06
C GLU A 112 0.25 -6.75 16.56
N ASP A 113 0.50 -5.46 16.78
CA ASP A 113 -0.51 -4.50 17.23
C ASP A 113 -1.60 -4.25 16.18
N MET A 114 -1.32 -4.57 14.92
CA MET A 114 -2.30 -4.45 13.83
C MET A 114 -3.27 -5.63 13.77
N GLY A 115 -2.90 -6.78 14.32
CA GLY A 115 -3.76 -7.95 14.42
C GLY A 115 -4.32 -8.44 13.11
N PHE A 116 -3.58 -8.28 12.00
CA PHE A 116 -4.07 -8.69 10.67
C PHE A 116 -4.21 -10.20 10.60
N TYR A 117 -5.28 -10.63 9.93
CA TYR A 117 -5.52 -12.03 9.63
C TYR A 117 -6.23 -12.17 8.27
N ARG A 118 -6.03 -13.34 7.66
CA ARG A 118 -6.71 -13.67 6.42
C ARG A 118 -8.19 -13.98 6.72
N TYR A 119 -9.07 -13.28 6.02
CA TYR A 119 -10.51 -13.39 6.17
C TYR A 119 -11.17 -14.18 5.04
N LYS A 120 -10.58 -14.11 3.83
CA LYS A 120 -11.07 -14.82 2.63
C LYS A 120 -9.91 -15.46 1.88
N ASP A 121 -10.21 -16.55 1.19
CA ASP A 121 -9.26 -17.20 0.30
C ASP A 121 -9.05 -16.41 -0.99
N LEU A 122 -7.86 -16.57 -1.58
CA LEU A 122 -7.48 -15.96 -2.83
C LEU A 122 -7.60 -16.97 -3.98
N PRO A 123 -7.87 -16.49 -5.23
CA PRO A 123 -7.80 -17.34 -6.41
C PRO A 123 -6.38 -17.91 -6.58
N SER A 124 -6.28 -19.23 -6.80
CA SER A 124 -4.99 -19.93 -6.92
C SER A 124 -4.21 -19.57 -8.19
N ASN A 125 -4.90 -19.05 -9.21
CA ASN A 125 -4.32 -18.73 -10.52
C ASN A 125 -3.93 -17.25 -10.67
N ARG A 126 -3.97 -16.46 -9.60
CA ARG A 126 -3.63 -15.03 -9.62
C ARG A 126 -2.60 -14.67 -8.57
N THR A 127 -1.80 -13.68 -8.89
CA THR A 127 -0.78 -13.14 -7.96
C THR A 127 -1.38 -11.99 -7.15
N PRO A 128 -1.33 -12.05 -5.80
CA PRO A 128 -1.84 -10.97 -4.97
C PRO A 128 -0.98 -9.70 -5.06
N TYR A 129 -1.64 -8.58 -5.26
CA TYR A 129 -1.07 -7.24 -5.15
C TYR A 129 -1.85 -6.49 -4.08
N LEU A 130 -1.18 -6.21 -2.96
CA LEU A 130 -1.79 -5.53 -1.83
C LEU A 130 -1.77 -4.03 -2.09
N ILE A 131 -2.92 -3.40 -2.00
CA ILE A 131 -3.10 -1.99 -2.35
C ILE A 131 -3.10 -1.13 -1.10
N ASP A 132 -2.22 -0.13 -1.09
CA ASP A 132 -2.15 0.91 -0.07
C ASP A 132 -2.08 2.29 -0.73
N ASN A 133 -2.50 3.32 -0.02
CA ASN A 133 -2.42 4.71 -0.51
C ASN A 133 -0.97 5.19 -0.52
N VAL A 134 -0.33 5.13 0.63
CA VAL A 134 1.05 5.60 0.85
C VAL A 134 1.76 4.62 1.78
N VAL A 135 2.99 4.27 1.41
CA VAL A 135 3.88 3.49 2.28
C VAL A 135 4.89 4.44 2.92
N ASP A 136 4.90 4.50 4.25
CA ASP A 136 5.88 5.28 5.03
C ASP A 136 7.03 4.39 5.50
N THR A 137 6.89 3.75 6.65
CA THR A 137 7.91 2.82 7.19
C THR A 137 7.81 1.41 6.59
N GLY A 138 6.66 1.09 6.02
CA GLY A 138 6.33 -0.23 5.51
C GLY A 138 5.77 -1.19 6.57
N ASN A 139 5.64 -0.78 7.82
CA ASN A 139 5.22 -1.67 8.91
C ASN A 139 3.81 -2.24 8.68
N THR A 140 2.85 -1.38 8.31
CA THR A 140 1.48 -1.82 8.00
C THR A 140 1.44 -2.80 6.83
N ALA A 141 2.14 -2.47 5.75
CA ALA A 141 2.19 -3.32 4.56
C ALA A 141 2.88 -4.65 4.84
N LYS A 142 3.99 -4.65 5.60
CA LYS A 142 4.68 -5.89 5.99
C LYS A 142 3.80 -6.79 6.84
N ALA A 143 3.05 -6.22 7.79
CA ALA A 143 2.09 -6.97 8.60
C ALA A 143 0.99 -7.60 7.72
N ALA A 144 0.48 -6.86 6.75
CA ALA A 144 -0.52 -7.35 5.82
C ALA A 144 0.00 -8.51 4.95
N ILE A 145 1.21 -8.40 4.41
CA ILE A 145 1.86 -9.47 3.64
C ILE A 145 2.04 -10.72 4.49
N ARG A 146 2.50 -10.59 5.73
CA ARG A 146 2.69 -11.73 6.63
C ARG A 146 1.37 -12.44 6.94
N ALA A 147 0.31 -11.68 7.15
CA ALA A 147 -1.02 -12.24 7.38
C ALA A 147 -1.59 -12.95 6.15
N LEU A 148 -1.38 -12.38 4.97
CA LEU A 148 -1.83 -12.98 3.71
C LEU A 148 -0.97 -14.18 3.30
N GLY A 149 0.32 -14.16 3.61
CA GLY A 149 1.28 -15.22 3.32
C GLY A 149 2.02 -15.06 2.00
N CYS A 150 1.64 -14.13 1.14
CA CYS A 150 2.26 -13.90 -0.17
C CYS A 150 1.84 -12.55 -0.73
N GLY A 151 2.51 -12.11 -1.80
CA GLY A 151 2.10 -10.97 -2.60
C GLY A 151 3.14 -9.87 -2.70
N THR A 152 2.79 -8.83 -3.43
CA THR A 152 3.58 -7.62 -3.64
C THR A 152 2.76 -6.43 -3.13
N VAL A 153 3.41 -5.50 -2.42
CA VAL A 153 2.76 -4.26 -1.97
C VAL A 153 2.83 -3.23 -3.10
N THR A 154 1.71 -2.59 -3.39
CA THR A 154 1.63 -1.54 -4.41
C THR A 154 0.93 -0.32 -3.82
N SER A 155 1.58 0.84 -3.93
CA SER A 155 1.06 2.10 -3.41
C SER A 155 1.17 3.23 -4.44
N PHE A 156 0.40 4.28 -4.22
CA PHE A 156 0.52 5.50 -5.02
C PHE A 156 1.84 6.23 -4.73
N ALA A 157 2.24 6.32 -3.48
CA ALA A 157 3.47 6.99 -3.09
C ALA A 157 4.22 6.23 -2.00
N MET A 158 5.54 6.38 -2.01
CA MET A 158 6.43 5.80 -1.02
C MET A 158 7.28 6.89 -0.38
N ASN A 159 7.33 6.91 0.96
CA ASN A 159 8.16 7.84 1.70
C ASN A 159 9.64 7.39 1.63
N ASP A 160 10.54 8.35 1.65
CA ASP A 160 11.98 8.12 1.63
C ASP A 160 12.49 7.30 2.82
N THR A 161 11.74 7.26 3.92
CA THR A 161 12.11 6.50 5.14
C THR A 161 12.42 5.03 4.83
N LEU A 162 11.58 4.36 4.05
CA LEU A 162 11.80 2.96 3.66
C LEU A 162 13.01 2.82 2.73
N LEU A 163 13.12 3.70 1.74
CA LEU A 163 14.21 3.71 0.76
C LEU A 163 15.57 3.94 1.42
N GLN A 164 15.68 4.91 2.32
CA GLN A 164 16.92 5.22 3.05
C GLN A 164 17.38 4.06 3.94
N ARG A 165 16.47 3.35 4.58
CA ARG A 165 16.80 2.17 5.39
C ARG A 165 17.43 1.07 4.56
N GLU A 166 16.96 0.82 3.37
CA GLU A 166 17.50 -0.20 2.49
C GLU A 166 18.85 0.21 1.91
N GLU A 167 19.03 1.46 1.53
CA GLU A 167 20.34 2.00 1.11
C GLU A 167 21.38 1.85 2.22
N THR A 168 21.04 2.19 3.46
CA THR A 168 21.93 2.06 4.61
C THR A 168 22.30 0.59 4.89
N ARG A 169 21.37 -0.34 4.74
CA ARG A 169 21.65 -1.77 4.86
C ARG A 169 22.60 -2.26 3.77
N SER A 170 22.41 -1.82 2.54
CA SER A 170 23.27 -2.17 1.41
C SER A 170 24.72 -1.72 1.62
N LEU A 171 24.93 -0.53 2.19
CA LEU A 171 26.26 0.00 2.46
C LEU A 171 27.00 -0.70 3.61
N ARG A 172 26.28 -1.42 4.48
CA ARG A 172 26.86 -2.17 5.61
C ARG A 172 27.22 -3.62 5.27
N ARG A 173 26.94 -4.06 4.08
CA ARG A 173 27.30 -5.37 3.56
C ARG A 173 28.58 -5.28 2.75
#